data_f3f05c53a783f88a60e7ec5e8b56b454
#
_entry.id   f3f05c53a783f88a60e7ec5e8b56b454
#
_cell.length_a   1.000
_cell.length_b   1.000
_cell.length_c   1.000
_cell.angle_alpha   90.00
_cell.angle_beta   90.00
_cell.angle_gamma   90.00
#
_symmetry.space_group_name_H-M   'P 1'
#
loop_
_entity.id
_entity.type
_entity.pdbx_description
1 polymer ?
#
loop_
_entity_poly.entity_id
_entity_poly.type
_entity_poly.pdbx_seq_one_letter_code
_entity_poly.pdbx_strand_id
1 'polypeptide(L)'
;MSLLHNLLVNIAEQGGILEGVLGDDTGHLFEPTPWKTYDQELPPRGAWEASQKIVADCEALIALLTPTKIKLVTECIANNSTVALGVAADFKVADKIIENGGEVSLGHLAEVCDTDEHKLGSVMRLLCHRHIFAEVAPDVFRNNRHSYELRSETGATGMMLIETEEGYQAGLGWVPTMKDPVTKHDIDPGKGAFAKAFGVDVGVGPWLSTPEGSKRMEKWVAGIPWLSSITVVATRTDLPWDSYGPTLCDVGCGPGSVALDVKKNYPHLNIVCQDLEPMIPVIKETFKGYEDEIAAGRIKIEAHDYFTPQTTIADVYWLRGVVRDYEDDVSAEILRQLIPALKKNPRARVLVNELIVPSLITPPSTANAPASQHLPTEQSAYPSTCHVMSLSTMVLMGGKERTFSDIVKIGEKAGLRFRRFHQFRMFTGTVEFELAPETGRRGSHL
;
A
#
# COMPACT_ATOMS: atom_id res chain seq x y z
N MET A 1 3.08 21.06 -30.49
CA MET A 1 4.36 20.35 -30.20
C MET A 1 4.07 18.85 -30.19
N SER A 2 5.06 18.01 -30.49
CA SER A 2 4.86 16.55 -30.48
C SER A 2 4.77 16.02 -29.05
N LEU A 3 4.12 14.85 -28.85
CA LEU A 3 4.07 14.18 -27.54
C LEU A 3 5.48 13.97 -26.94
N LEU A 4 6.43 13.53 -27.78
CA LEU A 4 7.83 13.37 -27.39
C LEU A 4 8.43 14.67 -26.81
N HIS A 5 8.20 15.79 -27.52
CA HIS A 5 8.71 17.11 -27.06
C HIS A 5 8.08 17.49 -25.71
N ASN A 6 6.78 17.32 -25.56
CA ASN A 6 6.09 17.66 -24.29
C ASN A 6 6.61 16.83 -23.12
N LEU A 7 6.78 15.50 -23.28
CA LEU A 7 7.34 14.65 -22.22
C LEU A 7 8.74 15.08 -21.81
N LEU A 8 9.62 15.37 -22.77
CA LEU A 8 10.99 15.80 -22.47
C LEU A 8 11.03 17.16 -21.77
N VAL A 9 10.17 18.10 -22.17
CA VAL A 9 10.07 19.42 -21.51
C VAL A 9 9.55 19.24 -20.09
N ASN A 10 8.48 18.48 -19.88
CA ASN A 10 7.94 18.22 -18.54
C ASN A 10 8.97 17.57 -17.61
N ILE A 11 9.70 16.56 -18.07
CA ILE A 11 10.74 15.91 -17.29
C ILE A 11 11.81 16.93 -16.87
N ALA A 12 12.25 17.80 -17.79
CA ALA A 12 13.25 18.83 -17.50
C ALA A 12 12.73 19.87 -16.49
N GLU A 13 11.48 20.34 -16.66
CA GLU A 13 10.85 21.30 -15.75
C GLU A 13 10.68 20.73 -14.34
N GLN A 14 10.16 19.49 -14.23
CA GLN A 14 10.00 18.83 -12.94
C GLN A 14 11.37 18.49 -12.31
N GLY A 15 12.38 18.17 -13.12
CA GLY A 15 13.77 18.00 -12.69
C GLY A 15 14.32 19.25 -12.00
N GLY A 16 14.12 20.42 -12.61
CA GLY A 16 14.52 21.70 -12.02
C GLY A 16 13.79 22.02 -10.69
N ILE A 17 12.50 21.64 -10.57
CA ILE A 17 11.76 21.77 -9.31
C ILE A 17 12.37 20.85 -8.26
N LEU A 18 12.63 19.59 -8.62
CA LEU A 18 13.19 18.58 -7.72
C LEU A 18 14.57 19.01 -7.18
N GLU A 19 15.48 19.42 -8.06
CA GLU A 19 16.80 19.95 -7.69
C GLU A 19 16.69 21.19 -6.80
N GLY A 20 15.76 22.11 -7.10
CA GLY A 20 15.53 23.31 -6.30
C GLY A 20 15.04 23.02 -4.89
N VAL A 21 14.29 21.92 -4.68
CA VAL A 21 13.77 21.53 -3.36
C VAL A 21 14.79 20.70 -2.58
N LEU A 22 15.50 19.79 -3.23
CA LEU A 22 16.44 18.87 -2.58
C LEU A 22 17.86 19.46 -2.43
N GLY A 23 18.23 20.45 -3.25
CA GLY A 23 19.58 20.99 -3.28
C GLY A 23 20.62 19.90 -3.60
N ASP A 24 21.59 19.73 -2.73
CA ASP A 24 22.66 18.72 -2.88
C ASP A 24 22.22 17.30 -2.47
N ASP A 25 21.02 17.13 -1.89
CA ASP A 25 20.48 15.82 -1.50
C ASP A 25 19.85 15.11 -2.69
N THR A 26 20.68 14.73 -3.68
CA THR A 26 20.22 14.08 -4.92
C THR A 26 20.16 12.55 -4.83
N GLY A 27 20.60 11.98 -3.70
CA GLY A 27 20.65 10.54 -3.48
C GLY A 27 21.67 9.80 -4.34
N HIS A 28 21.88 8.54 -4.04
CA HIS A 28 22.84 7.69 -4.75
C HIS A 28 22.19 6.36 -5.10
N LEU A 29 21.94 6.10 -6.39
CA LEU A 29 21.32 4.86 -6.84
C LEU A 29 22.20 3.63 -6.55
N PHE A 30 23.51 3.75 -6.78
CA PHE A 30 24.42 2.62 -6.75
C PHE A 30 25.15 2.40 -5.41
N GLU A 31 24.95 3.28 -4.43
CA GLU A 31 25.51 3.09 -3.10
C GLU A 31 24.65 2.09 -2.28
N PRO A 32 25.29 1.22 -1.46
CA PRO A 32 24.58 0.23 -0.62
C PRO A 32 24.04 0.86 0.67
N THR A 33 23.51 2.05 0.58
CA THR A 33 22.94 2.79 1.72
C THR A 33 21.60 3.40 1.34
N PRO A 34 20.61 3.39 2.25
CA PRO A 34 19.33 4.04 2.00
C PRO A 34 19.51 5.54 1.73
N TRP A 35 18.77 6.07 0.81
CA TRP A 35 18.62 7.51 0.66
C TRP A 35 17.63 8.02 1.71
N LYS A 36 18.15 8.68 2.74
CA LYS A 36 17.37 9.05 3.92
C LYS A 36 16.04 9.73 3.57
N THR A 37 16.08 10.70 2.65
CA THR A 37 14.92 11.50 2.26
C THR A 37 13.81 10.68 1.60
N TYR A 38 14.13 9.63 0.83
CA TYR A 38 13.13 8.83 0.11
C TYR A 38 12.89 7.45 0.70
N ASP A 39 13.89 6.85 1.35
CA ASP A 39 13.83 5.46 1.82
C ASP A 39 13.50 5.36 3.32
N GLN A 40 13.79 6.40 4.12
CA GLN A 40 13.57 6.40 5.58
C GLN A 40 12.61 7.48 6.07
N GLU A 41 12.54 8.60 5.37
CA GLU A 41 11.65 9.72 5.65
C GLU A 41 10.69 9.90 4.47
N LEU A 42 9.94 10.98 4.47
CA LEU A 42 9.18 11.41 3.30
C LEU A 42 9.82 12.66 2.71
N PRO A 43 10.07 12.69 1.39
CA PRO A 43 10.58 13.88 0.74
C PRO A 43 9.59 15.05 0.93
N PRO A 44 10.05 16.31 0.90
CA PRO A 44 9.17 17.45 0.87
C PRO A 44 8.10 17.29 -0.21
N ARG A 45 6.87 17.78 0.03
CA ARG A 45 5.72 17.54 -0.87
C ARG A 45 6.02 17.94 -2.32
N GLY A 46 6.66 19.10 -2.54
CA GLY A 46 7.03 19.54 -3.89
C GLY A 46 8.00 18.60 -4.58
N ALA A 47 8.96 18.03 -3.85
CA ALA A 47 9.90 17.03 -4.37
C ALA A 47 9.17 15.70 -4.68
N TRP A 48 8.27 15.27 -3.81
CA TRP A 48 7.42 14.09 -4.07
C TRP A 48 6.60 14.25 -5.34
N GLU A 49 5.85 15.34 -5.47
CA GLU A 49 4.99 15.60 -6.64
C GLU A 49 5.79 15.69 -7.94
N ALA A 50 6.95 16.36 -7.91
CA ALA A 50 7.83 16.43 -9.07
C ALA A 50 8.38 15.05 -9.46
N SER A 51 8.86 14.26 -8.48
CA SER A 51 9.38 12.91 -8.76
C SER A 51 8.31 11.97 -9.31
N GLN A 52 7.05 12.02 -8.82
CA GLN A 52 5.96 11.20 -9.35
C GLN A 52 5.66 11.53 -10.83
N LYS A 53 5.65 12.82 -11.19
CA LYS A 53 5.46 13.25 -12.58
C LYS A 53 6.60 12.81 -13.48
N ILE A 54 7.86 12.96 -13.02
CA ILE A 54 9.03 12.49 -13.77
C ILE A 54 8.94 10.99 -14.04
N VAL A 55 8.62 10.19 -13.02
CA VAL A 55 8.52 8.73 -13.18
C VAL A 55 7.40 8.38 -14.18
N ALA A 56 6.24 8.98 -14.06
CA ALA A 56 5.12 8.73 -14.96
C ALA A 56 5.43 9.17 -16.42
N ASP A 57 6.07 10.31 -16.62
CA ASP A 57 6.49 10.79 -17.94
C ASP A 57 7.59 9.89 -18.54
N CYS A 58 8.50 9.35 -17.71
CA CYS A 58 9.48 8.35 -18.13
C CYS A 58 8.80 7.02 -18.56
N GLU A 59 7.80 6.54 -17.83
CA GLU A 59 7.00 5.36 -18.24
C GLU A 59 6.32 5.60 -19.59
N ALA A 60 5.72 6.78 -19.81
CA ALA A 60 5.11 7.17 -21.05
C ALA A 60 6.13 7.30 -22.20
N LEU A 61 7.31 7.86 -21.92
CA LEU A 61 8.39 7.98 -22.88
C LEU A 61 8.94 6.62 -23.32
N ILE A 62 9.14 5.70 -22.37
CA ILE A 62 9.53 4.32 -22.65
C ILE A 62 8.48 3.65 -23.55
N ALA A 63 7.18 3.80 -23.24
CA ALA A 63 6.10 3.24 -24.03
C ALA A 63 6.05 3.82 -25.44
N LEU A 64 6.29 5.13 -25.60
CA LEU A 64 6.30 5.83 -26.89
C LEU A 64 7.45 5.36 -27.79
N LEU A 65 8.64 5.15 -27.23
CA LEU A 65 9.86 4.83 -27.97
C LEU A 65 10.06 3.33 -28.20
N THR A 66 9.37 2.48 -27.45
CA THR A 66 9.49 1.01 -27.58
C THR A 66 8.62 0.51 -28.74
N PRO A 67 9.18 -0.21 -29.73
CA PRO A 67 8.38 -0.83 -30.78
C PRO A 67 7.28 -1.74 -30.21
N THR A 68 6.07 -1.68 -30.76
CA THR A 68 4.88 -2.36 -30.22
C THR A 68 5.09 -3.84 -29.90
N LYS A 69 5.72 -4.59 -30.82
CA LYS A 69 5.98 -6.02 -30.60
C LYS A 69 6.94 -6.26 -29.44
N ILE A 70 7.97 -5.42 -29.28
CA ILE A 70 8.93 -5.51 -28.19
C ILE A 70 8.24 -5.16 -26.86
N LYS A 71 7.43 -4.10 -26.82
CA LYS A 71 6.63 -3.75 -25.63
C LYS A 71 5.78 -4.92 -25.19
N LEU A 72 5.00 -5.52 -26.08
CA LEU A 72 4.10 -6.64 -25.73
C LEU A 72 4.88 -7.89 -25.27
N VAL A 73 5.99 -8.23 -25.90
CA VAL A 73 6.85 -9.35 -25.46
C VAL A 73 7.41 -9.07 -24.08
N THR A 74 7.94 -7.86 -23.83
CA THR A 74 8.50 -7.48 -22.53
C THR A 74 7.46 -7.57 -21.42
N GLU A 75 6.23 -7.09 -21.65
CA GLU A 75 5.13 -7.22 -20.67
C GLU A 75 4.73 -8.69 -20.44
N CYS A 76 4.69 -9.49 -21.52
CA CYS A 76 4.33 -10.91 -21.41
C CYS A 76 5.28 -11.70 -20.53
N ILE A 77 6.57 -11.35 -20.50
CA ILE A 77 7.61 -12.02 -19.70
C ILE A 77 8.04 -11.21 -18.46
N ALA A 78 7.33 -10.14 -18.09
CA ALA A 78 7.67 -9.27 -16.97
C ALA A 78 7.70 -10.02 -15.61
N ASN A 79 6.94 -11.10 -15.48
CA ASN A 79 6.94 -12.01 -14.35
C ASN A 79 8.32 -12.57 -14.00
N ASN A 80 9.25 -12.66 -14.97
CA ASN A 80 10.62 -13.11 -14.69
C ASN A 80 11.36 -12.18 -13.74
N SER A 81 10.99 -10.89 -13.65
CA SER A 81 11.54 -9.98 -12.65
C SER A 81 11.11 -10.36 -11.22
N THR A 82 9.84 -10.78 -11.03
CA THR A 82 9.33 -11.28 -9.75
C THR A 82 10.03 -12.59 -9.37
N VAL A 83 10.19 -13.52 -10.31
CA VAL A 83 10.93 -14.77 -10.08
C VAL A 83 12.38 -14.49 -9.69
N ALA A 84 13.06 -13.56 -10.36
CA ALA A 84 14.44 -13.21 -10.03
C ALA A 84 14.55 -12.57 -8.62
N LEU A 85 13.59 -11.73 -8.22
CA LEU A 85 13.53 -11.20 -6.85
C LEU A 85 13.32 -12.31 -5.82
N GLY A 86 12.44 -13.28 -6.10
CA GLY A 86 12.23 -14.44 -5.24
C GLY A 86 13.50 -15.26 -5.06
N VAL A 87 14.25 -15.51 -6.14
CA VAL A 87 15.55 -16.20 -6.05
C VAL A 87 16.53 -15.41 -5.17
N ALA A 88 16.65 -14.10 -5.38
CA ALA A 88 17.54 -13.27 -4.58
C ALA A 88 17.16 -13.24 -3.09
N ALA A 89 15.86 -13.26 -2.80
CA ALA A 89 15.33 -13.31 -1.43
C ALA A 89 15.58 -14.69 -0.77
N ASP A 90 15.25 -15.78 -1.45
CA ASP A 90 15.38 -17.15 -0.92
C ASP A 90 16.85 -17.51 -0.67
N PHE A 91 17.74 -17.17 -1.60
CA PHE A 91 19.17 -17.37 -1.43
C PHE A 91 19.87 -16.34 -0.53
N LYS A 92 19.14 -15.33 -0.02
CA LYS A 92 19.67 -14.24 0.81
C LYS A 92 20.87 -13.55 0.17
N VAL A 93 20.77 -13.27 -1.12
CA VAL A 93 21.87 -12.73 -1.92
C VAL A 93 22.43 -11.43 -1.35
N ALA A 94 21.55 -10.54 -0.86
CA ALA A 94 21.99 -9.26 -0.29
C ALA A 94 22.84 -9.45 0.97
N ASP A 95 22.46 -10.37 1.85
CA ASP A 95 23.23 -10.70 3.07
C ASP A 95 24.59 -11.32 2.69
N LYS A 96 24.60 -12.29 1.77
CA LYS A 96 25.82 -12.97 1.32
C LYS A 96 26.83 -12.04 0.68
N ILE A 97 26.35 -11.01 -0.07
CA ILE A 97 27.25 -9.98 -0.60
C ILE A 97 27.91 -9.23 0.55
N ILE A 98 27.17 -8.85 1.60
CA ILE A 98 27.73 -8.14 2.76
C ILE A 98 28.74 -9.03 3.51
N GLU A 99 28.35 -10.27 3.79
CA GLU A 99 29.18 -11.25 4.52
C GLU A 99 30.49 -11.57 3.80
N ASN A 100 30.54 -11.39 2.48
CA ASN A 100 31.71 -11.68 1.64
C ASN A 100 32.44 -10.42 1.15
N GLY A 101 32.38 -9.33 1.92
CA GLY A 101 33.21 -8.14 1.68
C GLY A 101 32.55 -7.03 0.87
N GLY A 102 31.25 -7.14 0.53
CA GLY A 102 30.46 -6.12 -0.12
C GLY A 102 30.55 -6.10 -1.66
N GLU A 103 31.60 -6.67 -2.25
CA GLU A 103 31.77 -6.90 -3.69
C GLU A 103 32.16 -8.35 -3.92
N VAL A 104 31.36 -9.09 -4.69
CA VAL A 104 31.50 -10.55 -4.81
C VAL A 104 31.46 -10.96 -6.28
N SER A 105 32.44 -11.78 -6.70
CA SER A 105 32.40 -12.37 -8.04
C SER A 105 31.27 -13.37 -8.19
N LEU A 106 30.76 -13.53 -9.41
CA LEU A 106 29.66 -14.47 -9.71
C LEU A 106 29.99 -15.90 -9.25
N GLY A 107 31.22 -16.39 -9.56
CA GLY A 107 31.64 -17.74 -9.16
C GLY A 107 31.59 -17.93 -7.64
N HIS A 108 32.12 -16.96 -6.88
CA HIS A 108 32.09 -17.04 -5.41
C HIS A 108 30.66 -16.88 -4.85
N LEU A 109 29.85 -16.01 -5.44
CA LEU A 109 28.45 -15.85 -5.05
C LEU A 109 27.66 -17.15 -5.30
N ALA A 110 27.90 -17.84 -6.42
CA ALA A 110 27.28 -19.13 -6.73
C ALA A 110 27.72 -20.22 -5.74
N GLU A 111 29.00 -20.24 -5.37
CA GLU A 111 29.54 -21.15 -4.37
C GLU A 111 28.84 -20.96 -3.00
N VAL A 112 28.80 -19.73 -2.48
CA VAL A 112 28.16 -19.45 -1.18
C VAL A 112 26.63 -19.60 -1.19
N CYS A 113 26.02 -19.51 -2.38
CA CYS A 113 24.59 -19.80 -2.59
C CYS A 113 24.31 -21.30 -2.83
N ASP A 114 25.33 -22.13 -2.96
CA ASP A 114 25.22 -23.56 -3.32
C ASP A 114 24.34 -23.76 -4.57
N THR A 115 24.65 -23.03 -5.65
CA THR A 115 23.86 -23.02 -6.89
C THR A 115 24.72 -22.92 -8.14
N ASP A 116 24.12 -23.17 -9.29
CA ASP A 116 24.80 -23.08 -10.59
C ASP A 116 25.11 -21.62 -10.95
N GLU A 117 26.38 -21.35 -11.28
CA GLU A 117 26.89 -20.02 -11.62
C GLU A 117 26.15 -19.41 -12.82
N HIS A 118 25.87 -20.19 -13.86
CA HIS A 118 25.20 -19.66 -15.06
C HIS A 118 23.75 -19.23 -14.80
N LYS A 119 23.02 -20.02 -13.99
CA LYS A 119 21.64 -19.70 -13.59
C LYS A 119 21.61 -18.46 -12.70
N LEU A 120 22.47 -18.40 -11.68
CA LEU A 120 22.54 -17.25 -10.80
C LEU A 120 22.97 -15.99 -11.57
N GLY A 121 23.94 -16.11 -12.50
CA GLY A 121 24.35 -15.00 -13.35
C GLY A 121 23.23 -14.41 -14.18
N SER A 122 22.32 -15.24 -14.72
CA SER A 122 21.14 -14.77 -15.45
C SER A 122 20.18 -13.98 -14.54
N VAL A 123 19.97 -14.40 -13.30
CA VAL A 123 19.17 -13.71 -12.28
C VAL A 123 19.83 -12.37 -11.92
N MET A 124 21.12 -12.38 -11.58
CA MET A 124 21.83 -11.18 -11.14
C MET A 124 21.91 -10.10 -12.22
N ARG A 125 22.19 -10.47 -13.49
CA ARG A 125 22.21 -9.48 -14.59
C ARG A 125 20.83 -8.89 -14.85
N LEU A 126 19.74 -9.67 -14.73
CA LEU A 126 18.37 -9.13 -14.82
C LEU A 126 18.11 -8.13 -13.69
N LEU A 127 18.44 -8.47 -12.45
CA LEU A 127 18.25 -7.60 -11.30
C LEU A 127 19.13 -6.34 -11.37
N CYS A 128 20.37 -6.44 -11.85
CA CYS A 128 21.21 -5.27 -12.11
C CYS A 128 20.62 -4.37 -13.19
N HIS A 129 20.10 -4.94 -14.28
CA HIS A 129 19.39 -4.17 -15.31
C HIS A 129 18.13 -3.47 -14.78
N ARG A 130 17.49 -4.05 -13.78
CA ARG A 130 16.36 -3.45 -13.04
C ARG A 130 16.80 -2.52 -11.91
N HIS A 131 18.07 -2.24 -11.78
CA HIS A 131 18.66 -1.39 -10.74
C HIS A 131 18.40 -1.88 -9.31
N ILE A 132 18.19 -3.19 -9.11
CA ILE A 132 18.04 -3.78 -7.76
C ILE A 132 19.40 -4.13 -7.15
N PHE A 133 20.37 -4.55 -7.96
CA PHE A 133 21.77 -4.71 -7.59
C PHE A 133 22.65 -3.89 -8.53
N ALA A 134 23.95 -3.83 -8.26
CA ALA A 134 24.94 -3.22 -9.14
C ALA A 134 25.97 -4.25 -9.58
N GLU A 135 26.28 -4.29 -10.89
CA GLU A 135 27.46 -4.95 -11.43
C GLU A 135 28.56 -3.90 -11.55
N VAL A 136 29.62 -4.01 -10.73
CA VAL A 136 30.68 -2.98 -10.59
C VAL A 136 31.92 -3.28 -11.42
N ALA A 137 32.09 -4.52 -11.84
CA ALA A 137 33.04 -4.99 -12.83
C ALA A 137 32.43 -6.25 -13.50
N PRO A 138 32.93 -6.72 -14.65
CA PRO A 138 32.40 -7.91 -15.28
C PRO A 138 32.27 -9.08 -14.29
N ASP A 139 31.02 -9.54 -14.10
CA ASP A 139 30.67 -10.64 -13.18
C ASP A 139 31.04 -10.36 -11.70
N VAL A 140 31.11 -9.10 -11.28
CA VAL A 140 31.28 -8.71 -9.87
C VAL A 140 30.10 -7.88 -9.43
N PHE A 141 29.40 -8.35 -8.41
CA PHE A 141 28.14 -7.78 -7.93
C PHE A 141 28.29 -7.13 -6.56
N ARG A 142 27.56 -6.06 -6.35
CA ARG A 142 27.44 -5.32 -5.11
C ARG A 142 25.98 -4.97 -4.82
N ASN A 143 25.65 -4.82 -3.55
CA ASN A 143 24.40 -4.18 -3.17
C ASN A 143 24.37 -2.74 -3.63
N ASN A 144 23.16 -2.26 -3.96
CA ASN A 144 22.86 -0.85 -4.08
C ASN A 144 21.76 -0.49 -3.05
N ARG A 145 21.24 0.73 -3.07
CA ARG A 145 20.21 1.16 -2.09
C ARG A 145 18.96 0.28 -2.10
N HIS A 146 18.56 -0.29 -3.24
CA HIS A 146 17.36 -1.14 -3.34
C HIS A 146 17.62 -2.55 -2.81
N SER A 147 18.72 -3.19 -3.23
CA SER A 147 19.05 -4.53 -2.70
C SER A 147 19.47 -4.50 -1.23
N TYR A 148 19.92 -3.36 -0.72
CA TYR A 148 20.19 -3.20 0.71
C TYR A 148 18.93 -3.41 1.55
N GLU A 149 17.75 -3.12 0.99
CA GLU A 149 16.46 -3.41 1.62
C GLU A 149 16.08 -4.91 1.57
N LEU A 150 16.70 -5.72 0.71
CA LEU A 150 16.46 -7.17 0.63
C LEU A 150 17.24 -7.99 1.68
N ARG A 151 17.83 -7.36 2.70
CA ARG A 151 18.47 -8.06 3.80
C ARG A 151 17.45 -8.77 4.68
N SER A 152 17.84 -9.90 5.24
CA SER A 152 16.94 -10.74 6.05
C SER A 152 16.32 -10.01 7.25
N GLU A 153 16.98 -8.96 7.76
CA GLU A 153 16.52 -8.19 8.93
C GLU A 153 15.36 -7.22 8.64
N THR A 154 15.09 -6.90 7.36
CA THR A 154 14.11 -5.85 7.01
C THR A 154 12.68 -6.37 6.89
N GLY A 155 12.49 -7.65 6.59
CA GLY A 155 11.20 -8.25 6.25
C GLY A 155 10.83 -8.17 4.76
N ALA A 156 11.56 -7.42 3.94
CA ALA A 156 11.32 -7.32 2.50
C ALA A 156 11.37 -8.67 1.80
N THR A 157 12.32 -9.54 2.19
CA THR A 157 12.43 -10.91 1.68
C THR A 157 11.14 -11.70 1.86
N GLY A 158 10.47 -11.56 3.01
CA GLY A 158 9.17 -12.17 3.25
C GLY A 158 8.13 -11.76 2.22
N MET A 159 8.04 -10.47 1.91
CA MET A 159 7.11 -9.96 0.89
C MET A 159 7.45 -10.45 -0.52
N MET A 160 8.76 -10.47 -0.87
CA MET A 160 9.20 -10.99 -2.17
C MET A 160 8.81 -12.46 -2.34
N LEU A 161 8.97 -13.29 -1.30
CA LEU A 161 8.58 -14.70 -1.33
C LEU A 161 7.06 -14.89 -1.38
N ILE A 162 6.26 -14.08 -0.68
CA ILE A 162 4.80 -14.10 -0.79
C ILE A 162 4.37 -13.88 -2.26
N GLU A 163 4.87 -12.84 -2.90
CA GLU A 163 4.48 -12.53 -4.29
C GLU A 163 5.01 -13.55 -5.29
N THR A 164 6.22 -14.09 -5.05
CA THR A 164 6.83 -15.09 -5.95
C THR A 164 6.15 -16.45 -5.86
N GLU A 165 5.65 -16.82 -4.70
CA GLU A 165 5.01 -18.11 -4.46
C GLU A 165 3.48 -18.00 -4.51
N GLU A 166 2.84 -17.44 -3.46
CA GLU A 166 1.37 -17.37 -3.38
C GLU A 166 0.78 -16.42 -4.41
N GLY A 167 1.35 -15.22 -4.56
CA GLY A 167 0.85 -14.23 -5.52
C GLY A 167 0.94 -14.74 -6.97
N TYR A 168 2.08 -15.34 -7.32
CA TYR A 168 2.28 -15.90 -8.65
C TYR A 168 1.34 -17.08 -8.92
N GLN A 169 1.22 -18.02 -7.96
CA GLN A 169 0.28 -19.14 -8.08
C GLN A 169 -1.17 -18.65 -8.16
N ALA A 170 -1.58 -17.70 -7.33
CA ALA A 170 -2.92 -17.12 -7.36
C ALA A 170 -3.24 -16.48 -8.72
N GLY A 171 -2.24 -15.84 -9.35
CA GLY A 171 -2.38 -15.28 -10.69
C GLY A 171 -2.84 -16.28 -11.75
N LEU A 172 -2.47 -17.54 -11.64
CA LEU A 172 -2.93 -18.62 -12.52
C LEU A 172 -4.44 -18.89 -12.39
N GLY A 173 -5.02 -18.59 -11.22
CA GLY A 173 -6.45 -18.72 -10.95
C GLY A 173 -7.30 -17.57 -11.53
N TRP A 174 -6.68 -16.43 -11.91
CA TRP A 174 -7.42 -15.23 -12.26
C TRP A 174 -8.29 -15.39 -13.51
N VAL A 175 -7.72 -15.82 -14.63
CA VAL A 175 -8.48 -16.04 -15.88
C VAL A 175 -9.58 -17.10 -15.70
N PRO A 176 -9.34 -18.26 -15.06
CA PRO A 176 -10.40 -19.19 -14.69
C PRO A 176 -11.52 -18.57 -13.87
N THR A 177 -11.21 -17.77 -12.85
CA THR A 177 -12.20 -17.08 -12.00
C THR A 177 -13.07 -16.13 -12.81
N MET A 178 -12.50 -15.33 -13.71
CA MET A 178 -13.23 -14.39 -14.56
C MET A 178 -14.11 -15.06 -15.61
N LYS A 179 -13.82 -16.28 -16.01
CA LYS A 179 -14.62 -17.05 -16.99
C LYS A 179 -15.73 -17.88 -16.37
N ASP A 180 -15.63 -18.22 -15.12
CA ASP A 180 -16.57 -19.10 -14.41
C ASP A 180 -17.90 -18.36 -14.16
N PRO A 181 -19.04 -18.85 -14.66
CA PRO A 181 -20.34 -18.21 -14.46
C PRO A 181 -20.73 -17.99 -12.99
N VAL A 182 -20.19 -18.80 -12.08
CA VAL A 182 -20.49 -18.72 -10.63
C VAL A 182 -19.66 -17.65 -9.95
N THR A 183 -18.37 -17.55 -10.28
CA THR A 183 -17.41 -16.71 -9.56
C THR A 183 -17.11 -15.36 -10.22
N LYS A 184 -17.40 -15.19 -11.51
CA LYS A 184 -17.01 -13.99 -12.29
C LYS A 184 -17.58 -12.66 -11.79
N HIS A 185 -18.63 -12.68 -10.99
CA HIS A 185 -19.26 -11.50 -10.40
C HIS A 185 -19.21 -11.51 -8.87
N ASP A 186 -18.49 -12.46 -8.28
CA ASP A 186 -18.39 -12.64 -6.84
C ASP A 186 -17.01 -12.15 -6.37
N ILE A 187 -16.95 -11.40 -5.29
CA ILE A 187 -15.69 -10.97 -4.65
C ILE A 187 -15.42 -11.70 -3.34
N ASP A 188 -16.18 -12.75 -3.02
CA ASP A 188 -15.87 -13.62 -1.90
C ASP A 188 -14.44 -14.19 -2.08
N PRO A 189 -13.49 -13.92 -1.16
CA PRO A 189 -12.13 -14.44 -1.25
C PRO A 189 -12.06 -15.96 -1.38
N GLY A 190 -13.02 -16.69 -0.81
CA GLY A 190 -13.15 -18.15 -0.93
C GLY A 190 -13.52 -18.64 -2.33
N LYS A 191 -13.91 -17.73 -3.23
CA LYS A 191 -14.22 -18.00 -4.64
C LYS A 191 -13.28 -17.26 -5.60
N GLY A 192 -12.34 -16.52 -5.04
CA GLY A 192 -11.37 -15.71 -5.78
C GLY A 192 -10.28 -16.53 -6.49
N ALA A 193 -9.36 -15.81 -7.09
CA ALA A 193 -8.25 -16.40 -7.85
C ALA A 193 -7.34 -17.27 -6.98
N PHE A 194 -7.04 -16.82 -5.76
CA PHE A 194 -6.28 -17.58 -4.78
C PHE A 194 -6.96 -18.92 -4.48
N ALA A 195 -8.21 -18.90 -4.05
CA ALA A 195 -8.96 -20.11 -3.72
C ALA A 195 -9.00 -21.11 -4.88
N LYS A 196 -9.23 -20.61 -6.10
CA LYS A 196 -9.25 -21.44 -7.30
C LYS A 196 -7.89 -22.04 -7.65
N ALA A 197 -6.81 -21.29 -7.50
CA ALA A 197 -5.45 -21.76 -7.80
C ALA A 197 -4.92 -22.75 -6.77
N PHE A 198 -5.32 -22.60 -5.50
CA PHE A 198 -4.91 -23.48 -4.40
C PHE A 198 -5.87 -24.65 -4.16
N GLY A 199 -7.02 -24.67 -4.86
CA GLY A 199 -8.02 -25.74 -4.70
C GLY A 199 -8.71 -25.73 -3.33
N VAL A 200 -8.92 -24.55 -2.77
CA VAL A 200 -9.55 -24.32 -1.47
C VAL A 200 -10.81 -23.47 -1.63
N ASP A 201 -11.65 -23.39 -0.58
CA ASP A 201 -12.89 -22.62 -0.55
C ASP A 201 -12.83 -21.44 0.45
N VAL A 202 -11.61 -21.02 0.78
CA VAL A 202 -11.33 -19.90 1.70
C VAL A 202 -10.33 -18.94 1.08
N GLY A 203 -10.34 -17.69 1.54
CA GLY A 203 -9.31 -16.71 1.20
C GLY A 203 -7.98 -17.00 1.91
N VAL A 204 -6.93 -16.25 1.55
CA VAL A 204 -5.57 -16.47 2.05
C VAL A 204 -5.47 -16.35 3.58
N GLY A 205 -6.20 -15.41 4.21
CA GLY A 205 -6.15 -15.22 5.67
C GLY A 205 -6.54 -16.49 6.44
N PRO A 206 -7.77 -17.02 6.28
CA PRO A 206 -8.17 -18.29 6.87
C PRO A 206 -7.30 -19.46 6.43
N TRP A 207 -6.84 -19.49 5.17
CA TRP A 207 -5.95 -20.54 4.68
C TRP A 207 -4.63 -20.61 5.45
N LEU A 208 -4.04 -19.48 5.82
CA LEU A 208 -2.82 -19.44 6.63
C LEU A 208 -2.97 -20.11 7.99
N SER A 209 -4.20 -20.28 8.50
CA SER A 209 -4.49 -21.02 9.73
C SER A 209 -4.62 -22.53 9.52
N THR A 210 -4.61 -23.02 8.28
CA THR A 210 -4.63 -24.46 7.97
C THR A 210 -3.24 -25.09 8.16
N PRO A 211 -3.14 -26.43 8.26
CA PRO A 211 -1.83 -27.12 8.35
C PRO A 211 -0.90 -26.85 7.17
N GLU A 212 -1.43 -26.57 5.97
CA GLU A 212 -0.61 -26.25 4.81
C GLU A 212 -0.17 -24.78 4.83
N GLY A 213 -1.10 -23.85 5.08
CA GLY A 213 -0.82 -22.43 5.12
C GLY A 213 0.11 -22.05 6.28
N SER A 214 -0.02 -22.71 7.44
CA SER A 214 0.80 -22.42 8.62
C SER A 214 2.31 -22.66 8.38
N LYS A 215 2.68 -23.55 7.48
CA LYS A 215 4.08 -23.76 7.07
C LYS A 215 4.70 -22.55 6.40
N ARG A 216 3.88 -21.63 5.90
CA ARG A 216 4.28 -20.44 5.16
C ARG A 216 4.15 -19.15 5.98
N MET A 217 3.67 -19.28 7.23
CA MET A 217 3.35 -18.14 8.10
C MET A 217 4.54 -17.22 8.36
N GLU A 218 5.77 -17.75 8.44
CA GLU A 218 6.98 -16.99 8.76
C GLU A 218 7.17 -15.79 7.80
N LYS A 219 7.09 -16.05 6.50
CA LYS A 219 7.26 -14.96 5.51
C LYS A 219 6.12 -13.93 5.54
N TRP A 220 4.88 -14.36 5.89
CA TRP A 220 3.75 -13.44 6.05
C TRP A 220 3.91 -12.55 7.28
N VAL A 221 4.39 -13.11 8.39
CA VAL A 221 4.69 -12.35 9.62
C VAL A 221 5.78 -11.32 9.38
N ALA A 222 6.77 -11.60 8.54
CA ALA A 222 7.81 -10.65 8.19
C ALA A 222 7.36 -9.65 7.11
N GLY A 223 6.75 -10.12 6.03
CA GLY A 223 6.48 -9.34 4.82
C GLY A 223 5.34 -8.33 4.96
N ILE A 224 4.24 -8.69 5.62
CA ILE A 224 3.07 -7.79 5.75
C ILE A 224 3.38 -6.54 6.59
N PRO A 225 4.08 -6.62 7.75
CA PRO A 225 4.52 -5.42 8.46
C PRO A 225 5.47 -4.55 7.63
N TRP A 226 6.38 -5.15 6.86
CA TRP A 226 7.26 -4.40 5.95
C TRP A 226 6.45 -3.64 4.90
N LEU A 227 5.52 -4.28 4.21
CA LEU A 227 4.64 -3.61 3.25
C LEU A 227 3.83 -2.47 3.91
N SER A 228 3.31 -2.70 5.10
CA SER A 228 2.57 -1.69 5.86
C SER A 228 3.45 -0.50 6.25
N SER A 229 4.74 -0.72 6.55
CA SER A 229 5.67 0.34 6.96
C SER A 229 5.85 1.42 5.90
N ILE A 230 5.71 1.07 4.62
CA ILE A 230 5.81 2.01 3.49
C ILE A 230 4.82 3.18 3.63
N THR A 231 3.64 2.93 4.18
CA THR A 231 2.57 3.93 4.28
C THR A 231 2.43 4.57 5.66
N VAL A 232 3.08 4.01 6.69
CA VAL A 232 2.94 4.46 8.09
C VAL A 232 3.45 5.89 8.25
N VAL A 233 4.61 6.21 7.68
CA VAL A 233 5.19 7.56 7.79
C VAL A 233 4.26 8.60 7.14
N ALA A 234 3.70 8.30 5.95
CA ALA A 234 2.74 9.19 5.30
C ALA A 234 1.44 9.33 6.11
N THR A 235 0.93 8.24 6.65
CA THR A 235 -0.24 8.26 7.53
C THR A 235 -0.04 9.16 8.75
N ARG A 236 1.13 9.09 9.36
CA ARG A 236 1.50 9.92 10.51
C ARG A 236 1.67 11.39 10.14
N THR A 237 2.29 11.71 9.00
CA THR A 237 2.73 13.09 8.69
C THR A 237 1.77 13.84 7.77
N ASP A 238 1.01 13.17 6.92
CA ASP A 238 0.15 13.81 5.92
C ASP A 238 -1.30 14.01 6.40
N LEU A 239 -1.67 13.44 7.57
CA LEU A 239 -2.91 13.78 8.25
C LEU A 239 -2.67 14.87 9.32
N PRO A 240 -3.57 15.85 9.42
CA PRO A 240 -3.44 16.93 10.39
C PRO A 240 -3.95 16.51 11.78
N TRP A 241 -3.30 15.54 12.41
CA TRP A 241 -3.73 14.94 13.67
C TRP A 241 -3.99 15.95 14.78
N ASP A 242 -3.19 17.04 14.83
CA ASP A 242 -3.36 18.14 15.81
C ASP A 242 -4.65 18.94 15.60
N SER A 243 -5.27 18.87 14.42
CA SER A 243 -6.53 19.57 14.11
C SER A 243 -7.79 18.81 14.51
N TYR A 244 -7.63 17.53 14.88
CA TYR A 244 -8.73 16.70 15.34
C TYR A 244 -8.90 16.79 16.85
N GLY A 245 -10.06 16.38 17.36
CA GLY A 245 -10.29 16.26 18.79
C GLY A 245 -9.43 15.16 19.44
N PRO A 246 -9.38 15.10 20.78
CA PRO A 246 -8.38 14.32 21.50
C PRO A 246 -8.55 12.80 21.39
N THR A 247 -9.69 12.30 20.92
CA THR A 247 -9.97 10.85 20.93
C THR A 247 -10.04 10.28 19.52
N LEU A 248 -9.09 9.41 19.19
CA LEU A 248 -9.01 8.61 17.98
C LEU A 248 -9.50 7.18 18.26
N CYS A 249 -10.53 6.72 17.55
CA CYS A 249 -10.98 5.34 17.52
C CYS A 249 -10.51 4.69 16.21
N ASP A 250 -9.58 3.75 16.30
CA ASP A 250 -9.10 2.93 15.19
C ASP A 250 -9.98 1.68 15.10
N VAL A 251 -10.83 1.66 14.08
CA VAL A 251 -11.89 0.65 13.88
C VAL A 251 -11.41 -0.43 12.92
N GLY A 252 -11.23 -1.65 13.42
CA GLY A 252 -10.56 -2.72 12.68
C GLY A 252 -9.05 -2.50 12.67
N CYS A 253 -8.46 -2.23 13.83
CA CYS A 253 -7.07 -1.79 13.96
C CYS A 253 -6.03 -2.89 13.68
N GLY A 254 -6.45 -4.14 13.48
CA GLY A 254 -5.55 -5.28 13.39
C GLY A 254 -4.67 -5.38 14.65
N PRO A 255 -3.33 -5.48 14.51
CA PRO A 255 -2.44 -5.51 15.68
C PRO A 255 -2.31 -4.16 16.40
N GLY A 256 -2.86 -3.07 15.89
CA GLY A 256 -2.80 -1.73 16.49
C GLY A 256 -1.46 -0.99 16.33
N SER A 257 -0.53 -1.53 15.55
CA SER A 257 0.82 -0.95 15.41
C SER A 257 0.84 0.45 14.81
N VAL A 258 -0.08 0.75 13.88
CA VAL A 258 -0.16 2.08 13.24
C VAL A 258 -0.79 3.09 14.20
N ALA A 259 -1.81 2.71 14.96
CA ALA A 259 -2.37 3.55 16.02
C ALA A 259 -1.32 3.85 17.10
N LEU A 260 -0.47 2.87 17.44
CA LEU A 260 0.65 3.08 18.37
C LEU A 260 1.68 4.05 17.79
N ASP A 261 2.00 3.98 16.50
CA ASP A 261 2.92 4.94 15.87
C ASP A 261 2.33 6.36 15.89
N VAL A 262 1.04 6.52 15.64
CA VAL A 262 0.34 7.80 15.79
C VAL A 262 0.44 8.29 17.25
N LYS A 263 0.16 7.43 18.23
CA LYS A 263 0.25 7.77 19.66
C LYS A 263 1.64 8.25 20.07
N LYS A 264 2.69 7.59 19.59
CA LYS A 264 4.09 7.97 19.86
C LYS A 264 4.43 9.38 19.39
N ASN A 265 3.89 9.76 18.22
CA ASN A 265 4.17 11.05 17.61
C ASN A 265 3.19 12.15 18.03
N TYR A 266 1.99 11.77 18.48
CA TYR A 266 0.94 12.67 18.99
C TYR A 266 0.48 12.23 20.38
N PRO A 267 1.31 12.42 21.43
CA PRO A 267 1.06 11.89 22.78
C PRO A 267 -0.23 12.41 23.43
N HIS A 268 -0.72 13.57 22.99
CA HIS A 268 -1.96 14.18 23.48
C HIS A 268 -3.22 13.43 23.04
N LEU A 269 -3.15 12.61 22.00
CA LEU A 269 -4.29 11.83 21.53
C LEU A 269 -4.59 10.65 22.47
N ASN A 270 -5.84 10.48 22.80
CA ASN A 270 -6.34 9.24 23.40
C ASN A 270 -6.67 8.26 22.27
N ILE A 271 -6.22 7.03 22.40
CA ILE A 271 -6.41 6.00 21.38
C ILE A 271 -7.38 4.94 21.88
N VAL A 272 -8.35 4.59 21.04
CA VAL A 272 -9.21 3.42 21.23
C VAL A 272 -8.95 2.47 20.08
N CYS A 273 -8.34 1.33 20.35
CA CYS A 273 -8.11 0.26 19.37
C CYS A 273 -9.29 -0.72 19.44
N GLN A 274 -9.96 -0.92 18.33
CA GLN A 274 -11.10 -1.85 18.22
C GLN A 274 -10.86 -2.90 17.16
N ASP A 275 -11.04 -4.16 17.52
CA ASP A 275 -11.03 -5.31 16.61
C ASP A 275 -11.84 -6.46 17.20
N LEU A 276 -11.95 -7.58 16.49
CA LEU A 276 -12.63 -8.77 16.99
C LEU A 276 -11.92 -9.37 18.22
N GLU A 277 -12.66 -10.05 19.08
CA GLU A 277 -12.15 -10.66 20.33
C GLU A 277 -10.83 -11.45 20.15
N PRO A 278 -10.64 -12.26 19.09
CA PRO A 278 -9.38 -13.00 18.88
C PRO A 278 -8.15 -12.10 18.70
N MET A 279 -8.32 -10.83 18.26
CA MET A 279 -7.22 -9.89 18.06
C MET A 279 -6.80 -9.16 19.35
N ILE A 280 -7.64 -9.15 20.37
CA ILE A 280 -7.37 -8.41 21.63
C ILE A 280 -6.04 -8.80 22.29
N PRO A 281 -5.66 -10.09 22.38
CA PRO A 281 -4.34 -10.47 22.91
C PRO A 281 -3.16 -9.92 22.08
N VAL A 282 -3.29 -9.89 20.75
CA VAL A 282 -2.27 -9.37 19.82
C VAL A 282 -2.11 -7.87 20.01
N ILE A 283 -3.23 -7.12 20.10
CA ILE A 283 -3.20 -5.67 20.36
C ILE A 283 -2.54 -5.39 21.71
N LYS A 284 -2.88 -6.14 22.76
CA LYS A 284 -2.25 -5.98 24.08
C LYS A 284 -0.74 -6.20 24.05
N GLU A 285 -0.25 -7.17 23.28
CA GLU A 285 1.18 -7.39 23.14
C GLU A 285 1.86 -6.22 22.39
N THR A 286 1.20 -5.66 21.34
CA THR A 286 1.69 -4.47 20.64
C THR A 286 1.83 -3.26 21.56
N PHE A 287 0.91 -3.11 22.52
CA PHE A 287 0.90 -1.99 23.46
C PHE A 287 1.66 -2.30 24.77
N LYS A 288 2.46 -3.35 24.82
CA LYS A 288 3.35 -3.64 25.93
C LYS A 288 4.33 -2.49 26.19
N GLY A 289 4.44 -2.08 27.46
CA GLY A 289 5.19 -0.89 27.86
C GLY A 289 4.35 0.40 27.89
N TYR A 290 3.04 0.30 27.64
CA TYR A 290 2.08 1.42 27.73
C TYR A 290 1.02 1.19 28.82
N GLU A 291 1.29 0.34 29.80
CA GLU A 291 0.36 -0.05 30.86
C GLU A 291 -0.14 1.16 31.67
N ASP A 292 0.70 2.17 31.91
CA ASP A 292 0.32 3.41 32.60
C ASP A 292 -0.67 4.25 31.79
N GLU A 293 -0.53 4.30 30.46
CA GLU A 293 -1.44 4.97 29.54
C GLU A 293 -2.80 4.25 29.50
N ILE A 294 -2.77 2.92 29.52
CA ILE A 294 -3.97 2.07 29.57
C ILE A 294 -4.68 2.26 30.93
N ALA A 295 -3.95 2.20 32.04
CA ALA A 295 -4.50 2.40 33.37
C ALA A 295 -5.08 3.82 33.56
N ALA A 296 -4.48 4.82 32.93
CA ALA A 296 -4.97 6.19 32.91
C ALA A 296 -6.15 6.42 31.94
N GLY A 297 -6.56 5.40 31.18
CA GLY A 297 -7.66 5.47 30.22
C GLY A 297 -7.34 6.28 28.93
N ARG A 298 -6.06 6.62 28.71
CA ARG A 298 -5.61 7.30 27.49
C ARG A 298 -5.41 6.35 26.31
N ILE A 299 -5.24 5.07 26.59
CA ILE A 299 -5.29 3.98 25.60
C ILE A 299 -6.36 3.00 26.06
N LYS A 300 -7.25 2.64 25.15
CA LYS A 300 -8.27 1.61 25.36
C LYS A 300 -8.16 0.55 24.28
N ILE A 301 -8.36 -0.69 24.67
CA ILE A 301 -8.39 -1.85 23.79
C ILE A 301 -9.74 -2.52 23.99
N GLU A 302 -10.58 -2.53 22.95
CA GLU A 302 -11.97 -2.94 23.04
C GLU A 302 -12.27 -3.98 21.96
N ALA A 303 -12.95 -5.06 22.33
CA ALA A 303 -13.52 -5.97 21.37
C ALA A 303 -14.76 -5.31 20.74
N HIS A 304 -14.76 -5.18 19.42
CA HIS A 304 -15.87 -4.59 18.68
C HIS A 304 -15.95 -5.17 17.26
N ASP A 305 -17.14 -5.58 16.88
CA ASP A 305 -17.45 -5.94 15.49
C ASP A 305 -18.02 -4.72 14.77
N TYR A 306 -17.31 -4.22 13.75
CA TYR A 306 -17.71 -3.04 12.97
C TYR A 306 -18.99 -3.25 12.14
N PHE A 307 -19.55 -4.46 12.08
CA PHE A 307 -20.90 -4.71 11.58
C PHE A 307 -22.00 -4.41 12.61
N THR A 308 -21.63 -4.03 13.83
CA THR A 308 -22.56 -3.64 14.88
C THR A 308 -22.49 -2.14 15.17
N PRO A 309 -23.58 -1.53 15.71
CA PRO A 309 -23.58 -0.11 16.00
C PRO A 309 -22.43 0.33 16.90
N GLN A 310 -21.70 1.36 16.48
CA GLN A 310 -20.60 1.95 17.24
C GLN A 310 -21.11 2.56 18.56
N THR A 311 -20.57 2.10 19.67
CA THR A 311 -20.94 2.54 21.02
C THR A 311 -19.92 3.51 21.62
N THR A 312 -18.67 3.43 21.23
CA THR A 312 -17.59 4.33 21.69
C THR A 312 -17.75 5.70 21.06
N ILE A 313 -17.72 6.74 21.88
CA ILE A 313 -17.80 8.12 21.41
C ILE A 313 -16.37 8.65 21.27
N ALA A 314 -16.01 9.01 20.05
CA ALA A 314 -14.69 9.54 19.68
C ALA A 314 -14.83 10.83 18.86
N ASP A 315 -13.73 11.52 18.66
CA ASP A 315 -13.65 12.69 17.78
C ASP A 315 -13.28 12.30 16.35
N VAL A 316 -12.60 11.17 16.22
CA VAL A 316 -12.24 10.57 14.93
C VAL A 316 -12.50 9.07 14.97
N TYR A 317 -13.19 8.59 13.95
CA TYR A 317 -13.30 7.16 13.63
C TYR A 317 -12.44 6.89 12.40
N TRP A 318 -11.43 6.08 12.57
CA TRP A 318 -10.45 5.79 11.52
C TRP A 318 -10.56 4.34 11.09
N LEU A 319 -10.82 4.12 9.80
CA LEU A 319 -10.87 2.82 9.15
C LEU A 319 -9.71 2.76 8.15
N ARG A 320 -8.71 1.93 8.41
CA ARG A 320 -7.53 1.80 7.58
C ARG A 320 -7.42 0.39 7.01
N GLY A 321 -7.56 0.27 5.69
CA GLY A 321 -7.52 -1.03 5.01
C GLY A 321 -8.71 -1.92 5.35
N VAL A 322 -9.86 -1.34 5.69
CA VAL A 322 -11.07 -2.07 6.10
C VAL A 322 -12.05 -2.20 4.94
N VAL A 323 -12.40 -1.08 4.29
CA VAL A 323 -13.48 -1.09 3.29
C VAL A 323 -13.08 -1.81 2.00
N ARG A 324 -11.79 -1.95 1.73
CA ARG A 324 -11.28 -2.67 0.57
C ARG A 324 -11.59 -4.17 0.58
N ASP A 325 -11.85 -4.74 1.75
CA ASP A 325 -12.10 -6.18 1.91
C ASP A 325 -13.56 -6.56 1.60
N TYR A 326 -14.40 -5.58 1.29
CA TYR A 326 -15.84 -5.77 1.13
C TYR A 326 -16.40 -5.13 -0.14
N GLU A 327 -17.56 -5.62 -0.60
CA GLU A 327 -18.40 -4.97 -1.63
C GLU A 327 -18.85 -3.58 -1.19
N ASP A 328 -19.20 -2.74 -2.17
CA ASP A 328 -19.59 -1.34 -1.93
C ASP A 328 -20.77 -1.21 -0.97
N ASP A 329 -21.75 -2.12 -1.06
CA ASP A 329 -22.92 -2.12 -0.20
C ASP A 329 -22.58 -2.52 1.23
N VAL A 330 -21.72 -3.52 1.38
CA VAL A 330 -21.24 -3.98 2.69
C VAL A 330 -20.33 -2.92 3.31
N SER A 331 -19.44 -2.31 2.53
CA SER A 331 -18.61 -1.18 2.97
C SER A 331 -19.45 -0.01 3.47
N ALA A 332 -20.55 0.32 2.76
CA ALA A 332 -21.49 1.36 3.19
C ALA A 332 -22.21 0.96 4.48
N GLU A 333 -22.53 -0.32 4.69
CA GLU A 333 -23.13 -0.82 5.93
C GLU A 333 -22.18 -0.65 7.12
N ILE A 334 -20.88 -0.99 6.96
CA ILE A 334 -19.85 -0.78 7.99
C ILE A 334 -19.81 0.70 8.39
N LEU A 335 -19.73 1.60 7.41
CA LEU A 335 -19.70 3.04 7.70
C LEU A 335 -21.02 3.53 8.35
N ARG A 336 -22.16 2.92 8.04
CA ARG A 336 -23.46 3.25 8.64
C ARG A 336 -23.52 2.92 10.12
N GLN A 337 -22.76 1.92 10.58
CA GLN A 337 -22.69 1.58 12.01
C GLN A 337 -22.06 2.70 12.85
N LEU A 338 -21.36 3.67 12.24
CA LEU A 338 -20.80 4.84 12.94
C LEU A 338 -21.86 5.92 13.22
N ILE A 339 -23.00 5.94 12.49
CA ILE A 339 -24.01 7.00 12.59
C ILE A 339 -24.54 7.22 14.02
N PRO A 340 -24.83 6.18 14.83
CA PRO A 340 -25.31 6.38 16.20
C PRO A 340 -24.32 7.16 17.08
N ALA A 341 -23.03 6.91 16.93
CA ALA A 341 -21.98 7.61 17.65
C ALA A 341 -21.74 9.04 17.10
N LEU A 342 -21.78 9.22 15.78
CA LEU A 342 -21.70 10.53 15.13
C LEU A 342 -22.88 11.45 15.54
N LYS A 343 -24.08 10.92 15.75
CA LYS A 343 -25.23 11.70 16.25
C LYS A 343 -24.99 12.21 17.68
N LYS A 344 -24.21 11.49 18.50
CA LYS A 344 -23.82 11.91 19.85
C LYS A 344 -22.68 12.94 19.84
N ASN A 345 -21.78 12.85 18.84
CA ASN A 345 -20.71 13.83 18.60
C ASN A 345 -20.73 14.29 17.13
N PRO A 346 -21.58 15.27 16.76
CA PRO A 346 -21.69 15.72 15.36
C PRO A 346 -20.43 16.42 14.82
N ARG A 347 -19.46 16.75 15.67
CA ARG A 347 -18.16 17.28 15.23
C ARG A 347 -17.16 16.20 14.87
N ALA A 348 -17.44 14.95 15.22
CA ALA A 348 -16.56 13.84 14.88
C ALA A 348 -16.37 13.69 13.37
N ARG A 349 -15.23 13.09 13.01
CA ARG A 349 -14.85 12.81 11.62
C ARG A 349 -14.73 11.31 11.41
N VAL A 350 -15.03 10.89 10.18
CA VAL A 350 -14.76 9.53 9.72
C VAL A 350 -13.66 9.60 8.68
N LEU A 351 -12.57 8.90 8.93
CA LEU A 351 -11.40 8.81 8.06
C LEU A 351 -11.35 7.42 7.44
N VAL A 352 -11.57 7.33 6.13
CA VAL A 352 -11.39 6.09 5.35
C VAL A 352 -10.03 6.17 4.67
N ASN A 353 -9.08 5.38 5.15
CA ASN A 353 -7.69 5.37 4.69
C ASN A 353 -7.40 4.09 3.90
N GLU A 354 -7.22 4.23 2.60
CA GLU A 354 -7.07 3.13 1.64
C GLU A 354 -5.98 3.41 0.62
N LEU A 355 -5.58 2.40 -0.14
CA LEU A 355 -4.92 2.60 -1.42
C LEU A 355 -5.93 3.27 -2.36
N ILE A 356 -5.54 4.42 -2.89
CA ILE A 356 -6.40 5.18 -3.81
C ILE A 356 -5.94 4.90 -5.24
N VAL A 357 -6.76 4.19 -5.99
CA VAL A 357 -6.48 3.94 -7.41
C VAL A 357 -6.72 5.22 -8.19
N PRO A 358 -5.69 5.81 -8.83
CA PRO A 358 -5.87 7.03 -9.60
C PRO A 358 -6.80 6.78 -10.79
N SER A 359 -7.70 7.74 -11.07
CA SER A 359 -8.46 7.71 -12.31
C SER A 359 -7.55 8.08 -13.47
N LEU A 360 -7.53 7.28 -14.52
CA LEU A 360 -6.80 7.59 -15.76
C LEU A 360 -7.46 8.72 -16.56
N ILE A 361 -8.71 9.05 -16.24
CA ILE A 361 -9.48 10.12 -16.89
C ILE A 361 -10.18 10.90 -15.80
N THR A 362 -9.98 12.22 -15.76
CA THR A 362 -10.72 13.10 -14.84
C THR A 362 -12.16 13.24 -15.28
N PRO A 363 -13.15 12.87 -14.46
CA PRO A 363 -14.55 13.13 -14.78
C PRO A 363 -14.82 14.64 -14.88
N PRO A 364 -15.65 15.11 -15.82
CA PRO A 364 -15.99 16.53 -15.98
C PRO A 364 -16.60 17.18 -14.73
N SER A 365 -17.16 16.40 -13.80
CA SER A 365 -17.86 16.88 -12.60
C SER A 365 -16.94 17.30 -11.45
N THR A 366 -15.64 17.03 -11.51
CA THR A 366 -14.68 17.46 -10.47
C THR A 366 -14.20 18.91 -10.63
N ALA A 367 -14.65 19.61 -11.66
CA ALA A 367 -14.29 21.01 -11.95
C ALA A 367 -14.64 22.01 -10.81
N ASN A 368 -15.51 21.64 -9.87
CA ASN A 368 -15.91 22.47 -8.74
C ASN A 368 -15.24 22.11 -7.40
N ALA A 369 -14.35 21.12 -7.37
CA ALA A 369 -13.53 20.88 -6.18
C ALA A 369 -12.49 22.01 -6.04
N PRO A 370 -12.19 22.49 -4.81
CA PRO A 370 -11.13 23.48 -4.60
C PRO A 370 -9.81 22.99 -5.22
N ALA A 371 -9.03 23.89 -5.80
CA ALA A 371 -7.78 23.55 -6.49
C ALA A 371 -6.81 22.70 -5.66
N SER A 372 -6.85 22.79 -4.33
CA SER A 372 -6.12 21.96 -3.40
C SER A 372 -6.67 20.52 -3.25
N GLN A 373 -7.77 20.18 -3.91
CA GLN A 373 -8.46 18.90 -3.86
C GLN A 373 -8.55 18.21 -5.24
N HIS A 374 -7.93 18.80 -6.26
CA HIS A 374 -7.88 18.16 -7.56
C HIS A 374 -6.89 16.98 -7.53
N LEU A 375 -7.37 15.78 -7.87
CA LEU A 375 -6.50 14.72 -8.31
C LEU A 375 -5.77 15.18 -9.58
N PRO A 376 -4.52 14.81 -9.79
CA PRO A 376 -3.83 15.12 -11.04
C PRO A 376 -4.68 14.66 -12.23
N THR A 377 -4.86 15.56 -13.20
CA THR A 377 -5.81 15.38 -14.30
C THR A 377 -5.24 14.66 -15.51
N GLU A 378 -3.95 14.32 -15.47
CA GLU A 378 -3.23 13.73 -16.61
C GLU A 378 -2.96 12.25 -16.38
N GLN A 379 -3.09 11.44 -17.43
CA GLN A 379 -2.86 9.99 -17.38
C GLN A 379 -1.47 9.61 -16.85
N SER A 380 -0.49 10.51 -17.00
CA SER A 380 0.90 10.33 -16.60
C SER A 380 1.22 10.83 -15.18
N ALA A 381 0.22 11.29 -14.41
CA ALA A 381 0.50 11.96 -13.14
C ALA A 381 0.82 11.01 -11.98
N TYR A 382 0.64 9.71 -12.16
CA TYR A 382 0.97 8.68 -11.16
C TYR A 382 1.69 7.49 -11.83
N PRO A 383 2.70 6.93 -11.17
CA PRO A 383 3.32 5.67 -11.59
C PRO A 383 2.31 4.53 -11.62
N SER A 384 2.60 3.52 -12.42
CA SER A 384 1.77 2.31 -12.56
C SER A 384 1.58 1.51 -11.26
N THR A 385 2.39 1.76 -10.24
CA THR A 385 2.42 1.01 -8.96
C THR A 385 1.04 0.85 -8.30
N CYS A 386 0.21 1.92 -8.27
CA CYS A 386 -1.13 1.82 -7.67
C CYS A 386 -2.03 0.81 -8.37
N HIS A 387 -1.97 0.76 -9.71
CA HIS A 387 -2.76 -0.18 -10.51
C HIS A 387 -2.26 -1.61 -10.37
N VAL A 388 -0.93 -1.80 -10.32
CA VAL A 388 -0.31 -3.12 -10.11
C VAL A 388 -0.69 -3.63 -8.71
N MET A 389 -0.58 -2.81 -7.68
CA MET A 389 -0.98 -3.19 -6.32
C MET A 389 -2.47 -3.51 -6.21
N SER A 390 -3.33 -2.73 -6.88
CA SER A 390 -4.77 -3.00 -6.91
C SER A 390 -5.08 -4.38 -7.50
N LEU A 391 -4.40 -4.74 -8.59
CA LEU A 391 -4.56 -6.07 -9.19
C LEU A 391 -4.02 -7.18 -8.28
N SER A 392 -2.83 -6.99 -7.66
CA SER A 392 -2.26 -7.95 -6.72
C SER A 392 -3.18 -8.18 -5.52
N THR A 393 -3.72 -7.11 -4.91
CA THR A 393 -4.72 -7.22 -3.83
C THR A 393 -5.93 -8.05 -4.25
N MET A 394 -6.47 -7.82 -5.45
CA MET A 394 -7.63 -8.54 -5.94
C MET A 394 -7.31 -10.03 -6.21
N VAL A 395 -6.16 -10.32 -6.79
CA VAL A 395 -5.75 -11.68 -7.15
C VAL A 395 -5.41 -12.51 -5.92
N LEU A 396 -4.63 -11.95 -5.00
CA LEU A 396 -4.12 -12.67 -3.84
C LEU A 396 -5.08 -12.63 -2.65
N MET A 397 -5.65 -11.47 -2.34
CA MET A 397 -6.45 -11.24 -1.13
C MET A 397 -7.96 -11.30 -1.40
N GLY A 398 -8.40 -11.17 -2.65
CA GLY A 398 -9.80 -11.02 -3.01
C GLY A 398 -10.39 -9.63 -2.69
N GLY A 399 -9.55 -8.68 -2.24
CA GLY A 399 -9.97 -7.32 -1.93
C GLY A 399 -10.19 -6.44 -3.16
N LYS A 400 -10.84 -5.31 -2.97
CA LYS A 400 -11.17 -4.33 -4.03
C LYS A 400 -10.64 -2.95 -3.67
N GLU A 401 -9.50 -2.58 -4.25
CA GLU A 401 -9.04 -1.20 -4.17
C GLU A 401 -9.93 -0.27 -5.00
N ARG A 402 -10.07 0.97 -4.58
CA ARG A 402 -11.09 1.88 -5.13
C ARG A 402 -10.52 3.20 -5.56
N THR A 403 -11.20 3.86 -6.50
CA THR A 403 -10.94 5.25 -6.81
C THR A 403 -11.46 6.15 -5.69
N PHE A 404 -10.94 7.38 -5.63
CA PHE A 404 -11.48 8.40 -4.72
C PHE A 404 -13.00 8.55 -4.85
N SER A 405 -13.51 8.63 -6.09
CA SER A 405 -14.95 8.81 -6.34
C SER A 405 -15.81 7.65 -5.84
N ASP A 406 -15.29 6.43 -5.86
CA ASP A 406 -16.04 5.26 -5.37
C ASP A 406 -16.12 5.26 -3.84
N ILE A 407 -15.03 5.64 -3.15
CA ILE A 407 -15.06 5.80 -1.69
C ILE A 407 -16.04 6.91 -1.27
N VAL A 408 -16.07 8.03 -2.01
CA VAL A 408 -17.05 9.10 -1.74
C VAL A 408 -18.47 8.58 -1.87
N LYS A 409 -18.81 7.86 -2.95
CA LYS A 409 -20.15 7.26 -3.14
C LYS A 409 -20.53 6.29 -2.02
N ILE A 410 -19.59 5.48 -1.54
CA ILE A 410 -19.80 4.56 -0.41
C ILE A 410 -20.15 5.35 0.86
N GLY A 411 -19.38 6.40 1.17
CA GLY A 411 -19.65 7.27 2.32
C GLY A 411 -21.02 7.95 2.23
N GLU A 412 -21.37 8.51 1.07
CA GLU A 412 -22.68 9.12 0.84
C GLU A 412 -23.82 8.12 0.98
N LYS A 413 -23.64 6.89 0.45
CA LYS A 413 -24.61 5.79 0.63
C LYS A 413 -24.78 5.39 2.09
N ALA A 414 -23.73 5.53 2.91
CA ALA A 414 -23.80 5.31 4.35
C ALA A 414 -24.53 6.42 5.12
N GLY A 415 -24.81 7.57 4.49
CA GLY A 415 -25.38 8.74 5.15
C GLY A 415 -24.33 9.71 5.69
N LEU A 416 -23.13 9.65 5.18
CA LEU A 416 -22.06 10.57 5.44
C LEU A 416 -21.97 11.63 4.34
N ARG A 417 -21.33 12.77 4.63
CA ARG A 417 -21.02 13.81 3.66
C ARG A 417 -19.51 13.91 3.50
N PHE A 418 -19.04 13.87 2.26
CA PHE A 418 -17.63 14.15 1.94
C PHE A 418 -17.24 15.55 2.44
N ARG A 419 -16.07 15.64 3.06
CA ARG A 419 -15.50 16.87 3.58
C ARG A 419 -14.19 17.24 2.90
N ARG A 420 -13.21 16.33 2.89
CA ARG A 420 -11.86 16.55 2.37
C ARG A 420 -11.21 15.25 1.90
N PHE A 421 -10.30 15.37 0.96
CA PHE A 421 -9.36 14.33 0.59
C PHE A 421 -7.95 14.71 1.06
N HIS A 422 -7.30 13.82 1.80
CA HIS A 422 -5.91 13.94 2.22
C HIS A 422 -5.08 13.01 1.36
N GLN A 423 -4.39 13.60 0.37
CA GLN A 423 -3.46 12.87 -0.47
C GLN A 423 -2.14 12.67 0.27
N PHE A 424 -1.70 11.44 0.38
CA PHE A 424 -0.44 11.09 1.01
C PHE A 424 0.71 11.10 0.00
N ARG A 425 1.93 11.28 0.52
CA ARG A 425 3.17 11.14 -0.24
C ARG A 425 3.57 9.67 -0.38
N MET A 426 2.59 8.82 -0.67
CA MET A 426 2.66 7.39 -1.01
C MET A 426 1.41 7.04 -1.81
N PHE A 427 1.19 5.76 -2.09
CA PHE A 427 0.06 5.27 -2.88
C PHE A 427 -1.27 5.17 -2.10
N THR A 428 -1.29 5.55 -0.83
CA THR A 428 -2.51 5.62 -0.02
C THR A 428 -2.99 7.06 0.12
N GLY A 429 -4.24 7.22 0.55
CA GLY A 429 -4.83 8.50 0.89
C GLY A 429 -5.98 8.32 1.87
N THR A 430 -6.50 9.42 2.37
CA THR A 430 -7.63 9.39 3.31
C THR A 430 -8.77 10.25 2.81
N VAL A 431 -9.95 9.65 2.72
CA VAL A 431 -11.19 10.38 2.46
C VAL A 431 -11.85 10.69 3.80
N GLU A 432 -11.98 11.98 4.10
CA GLU A 432 -12.59 12.49 5.33
C GLU A 432 -14.06 12.76 5.11
N PHE A 433 -14.88 12.25 6.02
CA PHE A 433 -16.32 12.47 6.05
C PHE A 433 -16.77 13.06 7.38
N GLU A 434 -17.98 13.62 7.35
CA GLU A 434 -18.74 14.03 8.53
C GLU A 434 -20.18 13.50 8.42
N LEU A 435 -20.93 13.56 9.51
CA LEU A 435 -22.35 13.20 9.47
C LEU A 435 -23.08 14.12 8.49
N ALA A 436 -23.82 13.53 7.55
CA ALA A 436 -24.67 14.31 6.65
C ALA A 436 -25.75 15.03 7.47
N PRO A 437 -26.05 16.32 7.16
CA PRO A 437 -27.18 17.00 7.79
C PRO A 437 -28.47 16.20 7.51
N GLU A 438 -29.34 16.09 8.52
CA GLU A 438 -30.67 15.53 8.30
C GLU A 438 -31.36 16.37 7.23
N THR A 439 -31.61 15.77 6.06
CA THR A 439 -32.46 16.40 5.05
C THR A 439 -33.82 16.59 5.66
N GLY A 440 -34.12 17.80 6.12
CA GLY A 440 -35.45 18.15 6.61
C GLY A 440 -36.46 17.70 5.55
N ARG A 441 -37.42 16.87 5.93
CA ARG A 441 -38.62 16.66 5.13
C ARG A 441 -39.11 18.06 4.78
N ARG A 442 -38.92 18.52 3.55
CA ARG A 442 -39.68 19.64 3.03
C ARG A 442 -41.13 19.21 3.16
N GLY A 443 -41.78 19.71 4.20
CA GLY A 443 -43.19 19.52 4.36
C GLY A 443 -43.86 19.95 3.06
N SER A 444 -44.52 19.03 2.42
CA SER A 444 -45.52 19.35 1.40
C SER A 444 -46.64 20.08 2.12
N HIS A 445 -46.49 21.37 2.25
CA HIS A 445 -47.64 22.27 2.42
C HIS A 445 -48.12 22.60 1.00
N LEU A 446 -49.10 21.83 0.58
CA LEU A 446 -50.22 22.30 -0.27
C LEU A 446 -51.48 21.59 0.20
#